data_7253b94c4e5840dc37bae4b33e6575e8
#
_entry.id   7253b94c4e5840dc37bae4b33e6575e8
#
_cell.length_a   1.000
_cell.length_b   1.000
_cell.length_c   1.000
_cell.angle_alpha   90.00
_cell.angle_beta   90.00
_cell.angle_gamma   90.00
#
_symmetry.space_group_name_H-M   'P 1'
#
loop_
_entity.id
_entity.type
_entity.pdbx_description
1 polymer ?
#
loop_
_entity_poly.entity_id
_entity_poly.type
_entity_poly.pdbx_seq_one_letter_code
_entity_poly.pdbx_strand_id
1 'polypeptide(L)'
;YCQGLNQSTSGTAKNAALVNLHLATAQIGRPGAGPFSLTGQPNAMGGREVGGLANLLPGHREAANAAHRDEIARLWGIEALPSAPGRTAVEMFEALREGAIRAIWIACTNPAQSLPDQPTVRAALERAELVVVQDAYAGIETARYADILLPATTWGEKDGTVTNSERRISRVRAAVPAPGDARADWAIAADFGRRLAARLRLQQPDLFAYAGPEDVWNEHREATRGRDLDITGLSYALLDTRGPQQWPCRAGDAAGATRLYADGVFPTPSGRARFHAAPYAAPAERVDARHPLRLTTGRLRDQWHG
;
A
#
# COMPACT_ATOMS: atom_id res chain seq x y z
N TYR A 1 -9.86 -8.48 -13.63
CA TYR A 1 -10.76 -7.43 -13.14
C TYR A 1 -9.94 -6.23 -12.66
N CYS A 2 -10.56 -5.08 -12.49
CA CYS A 2 -9.89 -3.90 -11.96
C CYS A 2 -10.85 -2.96 -11.23
N GLN A 3 -10.64 -1.63 -11.30
CA GLN A 3 -11.25 -0.66 -10.41
C GLN A 3 -12.80 -0.60 -10.45
N GLY A 4 -13.44 -1.01 -11.53
CA GLY A 4 -14.91 -1.12 -11.58
C GLY A 4 -15.50 -2.05 -10.53
N LEU A 5 -14.77 -3.09 -10.13
CA LEU A 5 -15.11 -3.94 -8.99
C LEU A 5 -14.58 -3.35 -7.67
N ASN A 6 -13.30 -2.94 -7.65
CA ASN A 6 -12.59 -2.59 -6.42
C ASN A 6 -13.13 -1.30 -5.77
N GLN A 7 -13.49 -0.30 -6.57
CA GLN A 7 -13.90 1.03 -6.09
C GLN A 7 -15.42 1.23 -5.99
N SER A 8 -16.19 0.15 -6.01
CA SER A 8 -17.63 0.23 -5.81
C SER A 8 -17.98 0.23 -4.31
N THR A 9 -19.13 0.81 -3.95
CA THR A 9 -19.66 0.79 -2.57
C THR A 9 -19.85 -0.62 -2.01
N SER A 10 -19.95 -1.62 -2.88
CA SER A 10 -20.03 -3.06 -2.53
C SER A 10 -18.81 -3.84 -3.07
N GLY A 11 -17.65 -3.18 -3.22
CA GLY A 11 -16.46 -3.76 -3.85
C GLY A 11 -15.96 -5.03 -3.19
N THR A 12 -15.89 -5.07 -1.87
CA THR A 12 -15.49 -6.25 -1.11
C THR A 12 -16.39 -7.45 -1.41
N ALA A 13 -17.72 -7.26 -1.39
CA ALA A 13 -18.67 -8.33 -1.70
C ALA A 13 -18.57 -8.81 -3.15
N LYS A 14 -18.38 -7.89 -4.10
CA LYS A 14 -18.18 -8.24 -5.52
C LYS A 14 -16.90 -9.04 -5.75
N ASN A 15 -15.80 -8.64 -5.10
CA ASN A 15 -14.54 -9.38 -5.17
C ASN A 15 -14.67 -10.77 -4.51
N ALA A 16 -15.35 -10.86 -3.36
CA ALA A 16 -15.64 -12.14 -2.71
C ALA A 16 -16.47 -13.06 -3.62
N ALA A 17 -17.50 -12.54 -4.29
CA ALA A 17 -18.29 -13.31 -5.26
C ALA A 17 -17.45 -13.83 -6.42
N LEU A 18 -16.54 -13.01 -6.96
CA LEU A 18 -15.61 -13.42 -8.02
C LEU A 18 -14.67 -14.53 -7.54
N VAL A 19 -14.09 -14.38 -6.34
CA VAL A 19 -13.24 -15.42 -5.75
C VAL A 19 -14.02 -16.70 -5.50
N ASN A 20 -15.25 -16.61 -4.95
CA ASN A 20 -16.13 -17.75 -4.73
C ASN A 20 -16.42 -18.51 -6.03
N LEU A 21 -16.66 -17.81 -7.14
CA LEU A 21 -16.85 -18.42 -8.45
C LEU A 21 -15.65 -19.28 -8.86
N HIS A 22 -14.44 -18.72 -8.71
CA HIS A 22 -13.21 -19.44 -9.03
C HIS A 22 -12.94 -20.62 -8.08
N LEU A 23 -13.32 -20.52 -6.82
CA LEU A 23 -13.25 -21.64 -5.87
C LEU A 23 -14.25 -22.74 -6.25
N ALA A 24 -15.51 -22.36 -6.51
CA ALA A 24 -16.58 -23.32 -6.86
C ALA A 24 -16.27 -24.10 -8.15
N THR A 25 -15.57 -23.47 -9.08
CA THR A 25 -15.17 -24.10 -10.35
C THR A 25 -13.75 -24.66 -10.33
N ALA A 26 -13.11 -24.71 -9.16
CA ALA A 26 -11.76 -25.22 -8.95
C ALA A 26 -10.71 -24.60 -9.90
N GLN A 27 -10.78 -23.30 -10.14
CA GLN A 27 -9.85 -22.59 -11.04
C GLN A 27 -8.63 -22.02 -10.32
N ILE A 28 -8.66 -21.87 -9.00
CA ILE A 28 -7.51 -21.36 -8.23
C ILE A 28 -6.42 -22.44 -8.18
N GLY A 29 -5.17 -22.05 -8.41
CA GLY A 29 -4.02 -22.95 -8.44
C GLY A 29 -3.74 -23.59 -9.81
N ARG A 30 -4.60 -23.41 -10.81
CA ARG A 30 -4.40 -23.93 -12.16
C ARG A 30 -3.65 -22.95 -13.07
N PRO A 31 -2.82 -23.44 -14.03
CA PRO A 31 -2.21 -22.60 -15.06
C PRO A 31 -3.26 -21.84 -15.88
N GLY A 32 -3.05 -20.52 -16.07
CA GLY A 32 -3.93 -19.67 -16.87
C GLY A 32 -5.33 -19.44 -16.30
N ALA A 33 -5.58 -19.78 -15.04
CA ALA A 33 -6.88 -19.66 -14.39
C ALA A 33 -6.78 -18.96 -13.03
N GLY A 34 -7.92 -18.54 -12.47
CA GLY A 34 -8.03 -17.85 -11.19
C GLY A 34 -8.37 -16.37 -11.31
N PRO A 35 -8.72 -15.71 -10.21
CA PRO A 35 -8.99 -14.29 -10.20
C PRO A 35 -7.66 -13.51 -10.31
N PHE A 36 -7.62 -12.50 -11.18
CA PHE A 36 -6.46 -11.66 -11.35
C PHE A 36 -6.85 -10.19 -11.38
N SER A 37 -6.29 -9.40 -10.46
CA SER A 37 -6.50 -7.96 -10.41
C SER A 37 -5.48 -7.25 -11.30
N LEU A 38 -5.97 -6.61 -12.35
CA LEU A 38 -5.16 -5.74 -13.23
C LEU A 38 -5.00 -4.37 -12.57
N THR A 39 -4.18 -4.31 -11.55
CA THR A 39 -3.88 -3.08 -10.85
C THR A 39 -2.94 -2.23 -11.69
N GLY A 40 -3.26 -0.94 -11.84
CA GLY A 40 -2.49 -0.04 -12.68
C GLY A 40 -1.18 0.42 -12.06
N GLN A 41 -1.17 0.64 -10.76
CA GLN A 41 0.02 1.10 -10.05
C GLN A 41 1.07 -0.02 -10.00
N PRO A 42 2.34 0.28 -10.35
CA PRO A 42 3.38 -0.74 -10.47
C PRO A 42 3.78 -1.39 -9.15
N ASN A 43 3.46 -0.77 -8.01
CA ASN A 43 3.80 -1.28 -6.68
C ASN A 43 2.61 -1.39 -5.72
N ALA A 44 1.40 -1.52 -6.22
CA ALA A 44 0.21 -1.64 -5.34
C ALA A 44 0.26 -2.92 -4.47
N MET A 45 0.81 -4.00 -4.99
CA MET A 45 1.05 -5.22 -4.21
C MET A 45 2.07 -4.96 -3.11
N GLY A 46 3.23 -4.38 -3.45
CA GLY A 46 4.28 -4.03 -2.49
C GLY A 46 3.79 -3.08 -1.38
N GLY A 47 2.94 -2.12 -1.72
CA GLY A 47 2.31 -1.24 -0.72
C GLY A 47 1.50 -2.01 0.33
N ARG A 48 0.82 -3.10 -0.04
CA ARG A 48 0.12 -3.99 0.91
C ARG A 48 1.08 -4.86 1.71
N GLU A 49 2.15 -5.34 1.06
CA GLU A 49 3.18 -6.18 1.70
C GLU A 49 3.87 -5.46 2.86
N VAL A 50 4.12 -4.17 2.71
CA VAL A 50 4.73 -3.33 3.76
C VAL A 50 3.73 -2.76 4.78
N GLY A 51 2.43 -3.07 4.64
CA GLY A 51 1.41 -2.56 5.55
C GLY A 51 0.97 -1.12 5.27
N GLY A 52 1.07 -0.64 4.04
CA GLY A 52 0.74 0.72 3.62
C GLY A 52 -0.76 1.06 3.59
N LEU A 53 -1.57 0.48 4.48
CA LEU A 53 -3.00 0.77 4.67
C LEU A 53 -3.30 1.00 6.15
N ALA A 54 -4.34 1.77 6.46
CA ALA A 54 -4.71 2.16 7.82
C ALA A 54 -4.93 0.99 8.80
N ASN A 55 -5.25 -0.19 8.30
CA ASN A 55 -5.57 -1.40 9.09
C ASN A 55 -4.53 -2.51 8.96
N LEU A 56 -3.44 -2.30 8.22
CA LEU A 56 -2.42 -3.32 7.97
C LEU A 56 -1.10 -3.01 8.67
N LEU A 57 -0.34 -4.08 8.90
CA LEU A 57 1.05 -4.09 9.33
C LEU A 57 1.88 -4.92 8.32
N PRO A 58 3.22 -4.79 8.30
CA PRO A 58 4.07 -5.53 7.37
C PRO A 58 3.81 -7.04 7.36
N GLY A 59 3.97 -7.65 6.19
CA GLY A 59 3.81 -9.09 6.01
C GLY A 59 2.37 -9.58 6.10
N HIS A 60 1.42 -8.82 5.55
CA HIS A 60 -0.02 -9.12 5.56
C HIS A 60 -0.60 -9.31 6.97
N ARG A 61 -0.06 -8.59 7.96
CA ARG A 61 -0.60 -8.60 9.31
C ARG A 61 -1.68 -7.55 9.48
N GLU A 62 -2.62 -7.84 10.36
CA GLU A 62 -3.75 -6.94 10.70
C GLU A 62 -3.45 -6.18 11.98
N ALA A 63 -3.58 -4.86 11.95
CA ALA A 63 -3.37 -4.01 13.12
C ALA A 63 -4.33 -4.32 14.28
N ALA A 64 -5.52 -4.81 13.99
CA ALA A 64 -6.49 -5.22 15.00
C ALA A 64 -6.09 -6.49 15.76
N ASN A 65 -5.23 -7.35 15.19
CA ASN A 65 -4.80 -8.61 15.81
C ASN A 65 -3.65 -8.37 16.78
N ALA A 66 -3.85 -8.69 18.06
CA ALA A 66 -2.85 -8.48 19.11
C ALA A 66 -1.55 -9.25 18.84
N ALA A 67 -1.64 -10.54 18.45
CA ALA A 67 -0.45 -11.34 18.14
C ALA A 67 0.37 -10.75 16.99
N HIS A 68 -0.29 -10.21 15.98
CA HIS A 68 0.39 -9.55 14.87
C HIS A 68 1.10 -8.25 15.29
N ARG A 69 0.50 -7.49 16.19
CA ARG A 69 1.16 -6.28 16.75
C ARG A 69 2.39 -6.67 17.58
N ASP A 70 2.27 -7.71 18.42
CA ASP A 70 3.39 -8.18 19.24
C ASP A 70 4.56 -8.72 18.40
N GLU A 71 4.26 -9.39 17.28
CA GLU A 71 5.31 -9.83 16.33
C GLU A 71 6.07 -8.65 15.75
N ILE A 72 5.38 -7.61 15.29
CA ILE A 72 6.01 -6.42 14.70
C ILE A 72 6.69 -5.56 15.77
N ALA A 73 6.11 -5.43 16.96
CA ALA A 73 6.75 -4.70 18.05
C ALA A 73 8.11 -5.33 18.42
N ARG A 74 8.16 -6.67 18.49
CA ARG A 74 9.44 -7.39 18.70
C ARG A 74 10.44 -7.19 17.57
N LEU A 75 9.97 -7.22 16.30
CA LEU A 75 10.83 -7.00 15.15
C LEU A 75 11.46 -5.60 15.19
N TRP A 76 10.68 -4.59 15.53
CA TRP A 76 11.15 -3.20 15.61
C TRP A 76 11.80 -2.83 16.94
N GLY A 77 11.81 -3.73 17.93
CA GLY A 77 12.37 -3.47 19.25
C GLY A 77 11.63 -2.38 20.02
N ILE A 78 10.34 -2.20 19.79
CA ILE A 78 9.48 -1.23 20.46
C ILE A 78 8.55 -1.91 21.47
N GLU A 79 8.06 -1.17 22.45
CA GLU A 79 7.22 -1.69 23.51
C GLU A 79 5.87 -2.19 23.01
N ALA A 80 5.16 -1.39 22.23
CA ALA A 80 3.83 -1.71 21.72
C ALA A 80 3.48 -0.91 20.45
N LEU A 81 2.49 -1.41 19.72
CA LEU A 81 1.83 -0.74 18.62
C LEU A 81 0.40 -0.34 19.00
N PRO A 82 -0.16 0.73 18.41
CA PRO A 82 -1.56 1.10 18.61
C PRO A 82 -2.50 -0.07 18.31
N SER A 83 -3.51 -0.26 19.17
CA SER A 83 -4.48 -1.36 19.01
C SER A 83 -5.63 -1.05 18.06
N ALA A 84 -5.86 0.23 17.77
CA ALA A 84 -6.87 0.69 16.83
C ALA A 84 -6.25 0.98 15.45
N PRO A 85 -6.95 0.68 14.36
CA PRO A 85 -6.51 1.10 13.04
C PRO A 85 -6.52 2.62 12.92
N GLY A 86 -5.75 3.17 11.97
CA GLY A 86 -5.80 4.57 11.61
C GLY A 86 -7.15 4.95 10.97
N ARG A 87 -7.36 6.25 10.81
CA ARG A 87 -8.53 6.78 10.09
C ARG A 87 -8.39 6.53 8.59
N THR A 88 -9.50 6.36 7.89
CA THR A 88 -9.52 6.38 6.43
C THR A 88 -9.20 7.78 5.90
N ALA A 89 -8.85 7.90 4.61
CA ALA A 89 -8.50 9.19 4.03
C ALA A 89 -9.63 10.23 4.20
N VAL A 90 -10.88 9.86 3.96
CA VAL A 90 -12.03 10.76 4.13
C VAL A 90 -12.17 11.20 5.60
N GLU A 91 -12.15 10.24 6.54
CA GLU A 91 -12.22 10.54 7.97
C GLU A 91 -11.04 11.40 8.48
N MET A 92 -9.85 11.26 7.89
CA MET A 92 -8.71 12.14 8.23
C MET A 92 -9.00 13.59 7.86
N PHE A 93 -9.54 13.84 6.66
CA PHE A 93 -9.85 15.20 6.22
C PHE A 93 -11.05 15.80 6.97
N GLU A 94 -12.05 15.00 7.33
CA GLU A 94 -13.12 15.43 8.23
C GLU A 94 -12.55 15.84 9.61
N ALA A 95 -11.73 14.99 10.22
CA ALA A 95 -11.10 15.26 11.50
C ALA A 95 -10.14 16.46 11.47
N LEU A 96 -9.47 16.69 10.35
CA LEU A 96 -8.60 17.85 10.13
C LEU A 96 -9.46 19.13 10.06
N ARG A 97 -10.58 19.10 9.31
CA ARG A 97 -11.55 20.20 9.24
C ARG A 97 -12.16 20.50 10.61
N GLU A 98 -12.40 19.50 11.43
CA GLU A 98 -12.94 19.66 12.79
C GLU A 98 -11.89 20.13 13.81
N GLY A 99 -10.60 20.03 13.49
CA GLY A 99 -9.48 20.37 14.35
C GLY A 99 -9.06 19.25 15.32
N ALA A 100 -9.62 18.05 15.17
CA ALA A 100 -9.19 16.86 15.90
C ALA A 100 -7.83 16.33 15.41
N ILE A 101 -7.51 16.55 14.14
CA ILE A 101 -6.17 16.46 13.58
C ILE A 101 -5.66 17.89 13.34
N ARG A 102 -4.44 18.20 13.75
CA ARG A 102 -3.86 19.53 13.66
C ARG A 102 -2.78 19.65 12.58
N ALA A 103 -2.13 18.54 12.27
CA ALA A 103 -1.05 18.49 11.28
C ALA A 103 -1.25 17.29 10.36
N ILE A 104 -0.89 17.45 9.08
CA ILE A 104 -0.97 16.38 8.09
C ILE A 104 0.29 16.33 7.24
N TRP A 105 0.77 15.11 6.96
CA TRP A 105 1.83 14.87 5.99
C TRP A 105 1.24 14.07 4.83
N ILE A 106 1.27 14.67 3.65
CA ILE A 106 0.72 14.12 2.41
C ILE A 106 1.90 13.72 1.54
N ALA A 107 2.01 12.43 1.22
CA ALA A 107 3.11 11.91 0.42
C ALA A 107 2.60 11.26 -0.87
N CYS A 108 3.13 11.69 -2.01
CA CYS A 108 2.92 11.09 -3.34
C CYS A 108 1.45 10.99 -3.78
N THR A 109 0.61 11.93 -3.34
CA THR A 109 -0.81 12.00 -3.73
C THR A 109 -1.31 13.45 -3.72
N ASN A 110 -2.40 13.71 -4.44
CA ASN A 110 -2.96 15.05 -4.65
C ASN A 110 -4.42 15.13 -4.17
N PRO A 111 -4.69 15.11 -2.85
CA PRO A 111 -6.04 15.06 -2.29
C PRO A 111 -6.90 16.27 -2.67
N ALA A 112 -6.32 17.45 -2.87
CA ALA A 112 -7.06 18.65 -3.33
C ALA A 112 -7.60 18.52 -4.76
N GLN A 113 -7.26 17.41 -5.47
CA GLN A 113 -7.82 17.05 -6.78
C GLN A 113 -8.57 15.72 -6.72
N SER A 114 -8.02 14.72 -6.02
CA SER A 114 -8.44 13.32 -6.19
C SER A 114 -9.46 12.82 -5.15
N LEU A 115 -9.59 13.46 -3.99
CA LEU A 115 -10.57 13.07 -2.99
C LEU A 115 -11.99 13.57 -3.35
N PRO A 116 -13.03 12.86 -2.92
CA PRO A 116 -14.39 13.38 -3.00
C PRO A 116 -14.60 14.57 -2.06
N ASP A 117 -15.70 15.30 -2.23
CA ASP A 117 -16.07 16.46 -1.39
C ASP A 117 -14.94 17.49 -1.26
N GLN A 118 -14.53 18.05 -2.39
CA GLN A 118 -13.45 19.04 -2.47
C GLN A 118 -13.61 20.25 -1.55
N PRO A 119 -14.84 20.78 -1.30
CA PRO A 119 -15.02 21.83 -0.28
C PRO A 119 -14.53 21.43 1.11
N THR A 120 -14.84 20.21 1.57
CA THR A 120 -14.34 19.68 2.84
C THR A 120 -12.82 19.52 2.84
N VAL A 121 -12.25 18.99 1.76
CA VAL A 121 -10.79 18.81 1.63
C VAL A 121 -10.04 20.14 1.72
N ARG A 122 -10.52 21.16 0.98
CA ARG A 122 -9.91 22.50 0.98
C ARG A 122 -10.02 23.18 2.34
N ALA A 123 -11.20 23.18 2.94
CA ALA A 123 -11.41 23.73 4.28
C ALA A 123 -10.54 23.03 5.35
N ALA A 124 -10.33 21.73 5.21
CA ALA A 124 -9.45 20.97 6.10
C ALA A 124 -7.98 21.40 5.96
N LEU A 125 -7.49 21.55 4.74
CA LEU A 125 -6.13 21.99 4.47
C LEU A 125 -5.88 23.44 4.92
N GLU A 126 -6.86 24.33 4.73
CA GLU A 126 -6.80 25.73 5.19
C GLU A 126 -6.80 25.87 6.71
N ARG A 127 -7.47 24.92 7.41
CA ARG A 127 -7.52 24.91 8.87
C ARG A 127 -6.32 24.27 9.54
N ALA A 128 -5.62 23.40 8.86
CA ALA A 128 -4.47 22.69 9.43
C ALA A 128 -3.42 23.66 9.99
N GLU A 129 -2.85 23.32 11.13
CA GLU A 129 -1.76 24.09 11.72
C GLU A 129 -0.41 23.80 11.03
N LEU A 130 -0.29 22.66 10.36
CA LEU A 130 0.88 22.27 9.58
C LEU A 130 0.46 21.31 8.47
N VAL A 131 0.76 21.66 7.24
CA VAL A 131 0.63 20.83 6.05
C VAL A 131 2.02 20.59 5.46
N VAL A 132 2.46 19.33 5.51
CA VAL A 132 3.68 18.87 4.83
C VAL A 132 3.29 18.13 3.57
N VAL A 133 3.82 18.54 2.43
CA VAL A 133 3.61 17.84 1.14
C VAL A 133 4.94 17.31 0.66
N GLN A 134 4.98 16.01 0.41
CA GLN A 134 6.12 15.30 -0.17
C GLN A 134 5.72 14.80 -1.55
N ASP A 135 6.28 15.37 -2.59
CA ASP A 135 5.94 15.02 -3.97
C ASP A 135 7.12 15.27 -4.91
N ALA A 136 7.09 14.60 -6.07
CA ALA A 136 8.04 14.81 -7.16
C ALA A 136 7.70 16.07 -7.99
N TYR A 137 6.48 16.58 -7.87
CA TYR A 137 5.99 17.74 -8.61
C TYR A 137 5.50 18.84 -7.69
N ALA A 138 6.08 20.03 -7.81
CA ALA A 138 5.68 21.18 -7.01
C ALA A 138 4.37 21.84 -7.48
N GLY A 139 3.93 21.59 -8.72
CA GLY A 139 2.78 22.24 -9.33
C GLY A 139 1.42 21.57 -9.07
N ILE A 140 1.33 20.65 -8.13
CA ILE A 140 0.06 20.00 -7.79
C ILE A 140 -0.83 20.91 -6.94
N GLU A 141 -2.16 20.72 -7.01
CA GLU A 141 -3.13 21.56 -6.28
C GLU A 141 -2.91 21.54 -4.78
N THR A 142 -2.60 20.39 -4.22
CA THR A 142 -2.36 20.22 -2.77
C THR A 142 -1.14 21.01 -2.30
N ALA A 143 -0.12 21.20 -3.14
CA ALA A 143 1.07 21.95 -2.77
C ALA A 143 0.79 23.43 -2.47
N ARG A 144 -0.34 23.99 -2.92
CA ARG A 144 -0.77 25.36 -2.63
C ARG A 144 -1.09 25.59 -1.16
N TYR A 145 -1.37 24.51 -0.43
CA TYR A 145 -1.70 24.54 1.01
C TYR A 145 -0.50 24.14 1.88
N ALA A 146 0.62 23.82 1.28
CA ALA A 146 1.78 23.31 2.00
C ALA A 146 2.52 24.42 2.75
N ASP A 147 2.75 24.22 4.04
CA ASP A 147 3.72 25.01 4.82
C ASP A 147 5.15 24.53 4.53
N ILE A 148 5.31 23.23 4.27
CA ILE A 148 6.58 22.60 3.94
C ILE A 148 6.41 21.72 2.71
N LEU A 149 7.22 21.97 1.68
CA LEU A 149 7.31 21.11 0.51
C LEU A 149 8.63 20.32 0.55
N LEU A 150 8.53 19.01 0.51
CA LEU A 150 9.67 18.08 0.51
C LEU A 150 9.79 17.45 -0.89
N PRO A 151 10.77 17.86 -1.69
CA PRO A 151 10.96 17.31 -3.02
C PRO A 151 11.39 15.83 -2.95
N ALA A 152 10.65 14.97 -3.64
CA ALA A 152 10.89 13.53 -3.69
C ALA A 152 11.34 13.08 -5.08
N THR A 153 12.13 12.01 -5.12
CA THR A 153 12.62 11.43 -6.37
C THR A 153 11.55 10.64 -7.10
N THR A 154 11.60 10.65 -8.45
CA THR A 154 10.80 9.81 -9.33
C THR A 154 11.42 8.41 -9.53
N TRP A 155 10.76 7.58 -10.35
CA TRP A 155 11.19 6.21 -10.60
C TRP A 155 12.59 6.07 -11.20
N GLY A 156 12.99 6.96 -12.09
CA GLY A 156 14.31 6.95 -12.72
C GLY A 156 15.45 7.49 -11.85
N GLU A 157 15.15 7.99 -10.67
CA GLU A 157 16.06 8.73 -9.79
C GLU A 157 16.32 8.02 -8.45
N LYS A 158 15.76 6.82 -8.25
CA LYS A 158 15.84 6.08 -6.98
C LYS A 158 16.07 4.61 -7.16
N ASP A 159 16.60 3.97 -6.11
CA ASP A 159 16.78 2.53 -5.99
C ASP A 159 15.73 1.92 -5.06
N GLY A 160 15.39 0.66 -5.32
CA GLY A 160 14.47 -0.08 -4.48
C GLY A 160 13.96 -1.35 -5.14
N THR A 161 12.78 -1.78 -4.72
CA THR A 161 12.04 -2.89 -5.32
C THR A 161 10.58 -2.51 -5.49
N VAL A 162 9.93 -3.16 -6.44
CA VAL A 162 8.48 -3.09 -6.64
C VAL A 162 7.92 -4.49 -6.78
N THR A 163 6.68 -4.69 -6.31
CA THR A 163 5.97 -5.96 -6.51
C THR A 163 4.72 -5.72 -7.35
N ASN A 164 4.62 -6.39 -8.49
CA ASN A 164 3.47 -6.29 -9.39
C ASN A 164 2.33 -7.24 -8.99
N SER A 165 1.21 -7.16 -9.73
CA SER A 165 0.00 -7.94 -9.44
C SER A 165 0.18 -9.47 -9.55
N GLU A 166 1.22 -9.97 -10.22
CA GLU A 166 1.57 -11.40 -10.25
C GLU A 166 2.56 -11.81 -9.15
N ARG A 167 2.75 -10.96 -8.13
CA ARG A 167 3.65 -11.20 -7.00
C ARG A 167 5.13 -11.18 -7.39
N ARG A 168 5.48 -10.58 -8.52
CA ARG A 168 6.84 -10.52 -9.03
C ARG A 168 7.55 -9.30 -8.49
N ILE A 169 8.60 -9.53 -7.74
CA ILE A 169 9.48 -8.49 -7.17
C ILE A 169 10.56 -8.18 -8.18
N SER A 170 10.64 -6.92 -8.58
CA SER A 170 11.63 -6.40 -9.53
C SER A 170 12.50 -5.34 -8.87
N ARG A 171 13.78 -5.28 -9.26
CA ARG A 171 14.66 -4.18 -8.88
C ARG A 171 14.30 -2.90 -9.63
N VAL A 172 14.25 -1.80 -8.89
CA VAL A 172 14.27 -0.44 -9.42
C VAL A 172 15.69 0.09 -9.26
N ARG A 173 16.26 0.68 -10.30
CA ARG A 173 17.61 1.28 -10.29
C ARG A 173 17.54 2.70 -10.81
N ALA A 174 18.24 3.61 -10.13
CA ALA A 174 18.39 4.97 -10.63
C ALA A 174 19.10 4.94 -11.99
N ALA A 175 18.51 5.59 -12.97
CA ALA A 175 19.07 5.78 -14.31
C ALA A 175 19.68 7.19 -14.47
N VAL A 176 19.23 8.13 -13.65
CA VAL A 176 19.69 9.52 -13.61
C VAL A 176 19.84 9.96 -12.15
N PRO A 177 20.70 10.96 -11.85
CA PRO A 177 20.79 11.52 -10.51
C PRO A 177 19.51 12.26 -10.12
N ALA A 178 19.22 12.30 -8.83
CA ALA A 178 18.13 13.11 -8.29
C ALA A 178 18.34 14.61 -8.62
N PRO A 179 17.33 15.34 -9.07
CA PRO A 179 17.46 16.77 -9.38
C PRO A 179 17.42 17.61 -8.10
N GLY A 180 18.25 18.65 -8.04
CA GLY A 180 18.25 19.64 -6.95
C GLY A 180 18.31 19.00 -5.57
N ASP A 181 17.37 19.35 -4.70
CA ASP A 181 17.26 18.85 -3.32
C ASP A 181 16.34 17.61 -3.20
N ALA A 182 15.91 17.00 -4.31
CA ALA A 182 15.04 15.83 -4.28
C ALA A 182 15.72 14.63 -3.62
N ARG A 183 14.99 13.96 -2.73
CA ARG A 183 15.46 12.81 -1.96
C ARG A 183 14.51 11.63 -2.12
N ALA A 184 15.03 10.42 -1.98
CA ALA A 184 14.20 9.22 -1.95
C ALA A 184 13.22 9.24 -0.76
N ASP A 185 11.99 8.80 -0.98
CA ASP A 185 10.90 8.83 0.01
C ASP A 185 11.30 8.19 1.35
N TRP A 186 11.97 7.03 1.30
CA TRP A 186 12.45 6.34 2.49
C TRP A 186 13.46 7.18 3.28
N ALA A 187 14.34 7.92 2.60
CA ALA A 187 15.37 8.73 3.23
C ALA A 187 14.77 9.97 3.92
N ILE A 188 13.73 10.57 3.31
CA ILE A 188 12.97 11.67 3.92
C ILE A 188 12.29 11.17 5.20
N ALA A 189 11.57 10.05 5.12
CA ALA A 189 10.87 9.46 6.26
C ALA A 189 11.83 9.04 7.38
N ALA A 190 12.95 8.39 7.04
CA ALA A 190 13.94 7.95 8.03
C ALA A 190 14.65 9.12 8.72
N ASP A 191 15.00 10.18 7.97
CA ASP A 191 15.60 11.38 8.56
C ASP A 191 14.64 12.09 9.53
N PHE A 192 13.38 12.25 9.14
CA PHE A 192 12.36 12.77 10.03
C PHE A 192 12.19 11.89 11.26
N GLY A 193 12.08 10.57 11.08
CA GLY A 193 11.94 9.61 12.17
C GLY A 193 13.08 9.69 13.19
N ARG A 194 14.33 9.74 12.73
CA ARG A 194 15.52 9.90 13.60
C ARG A 194 15.47 11.20 14.39
N ARG A 195 15.14 12.32 13.73
CA ARG A 195 15.04 13.63 14.39
C ARG A 195 13.92 13.65 15.42
N LEU A 196 12.79 13.06 15.10
CA LEU A 196 11.65 12.95 16.00
C LEU A 196 11.99 12.06 17.20
N ALA A 197 12.60 10.88 16.98
CA ALA A 197 13.04 9.98 18.03
C ALA A 197 14.01 10.67 19.01
N ALA A 198 15.00 11.40 18.49
CA ALA A 198 15.94 12.17 19.31
C ALA A 198 15.22 13.26 20.13
N ARG A 199 14.26 13.97 19.53
CA ARG A 199 13.51 15.02 20.20
C ARG A 199 12.58 14.49 21.28
N LEU A 200 11.98 13.32 21.05
CA LEU A 200 11.14 12.61 22.01
C LEU A 200 11.96 11.81 23.03
N ARG A 201 13.29 11.77 22.90
CA ARG A 201 14.21 11.00 23.75
C ARG A 201 13.84 9.53 23.82
N LEU A 202 13.48 8.93 22.69
CA LEU A 202 13.19 7.51 22.61
C LEU A 202 14.42 6.69 22.97
N GLN A 203 14.20 5.54 23.62
CA GLN A 203 15.28 4.66 24.12
C GLN A 203 15.90 3.78 23.00
N GLN A 204 15.37 3.82 21.78
CA GLN A 204 15.85 3.07 20.63
C GLN A 204 16.63 3.99 19.67
N PRO A 205 17.93 4.20 19.89
CA PRO A 205 18.71 5.16 19.09
C PRO A 205 18.89 4.73 17.64
N ASP A 206 18.81 3.42 17.36
CA ASP A 206 19.03 2.84 16.03
C ASP A 206 17.74 2.72 15.20
N LEU A 207 16.61 3.14 15.76
CA LEU A 207 15.36 3.18 15.00
C LEU A 207 15.53 4.12 13.78
N PHE A 208 15.26 3.63 12.58
CA PHE A 208 15.48 4.34 11.31
C PHE A 208 16.95 4.56 10.90
N ALA A 209 17.90 3.81 11.45
CA ALA A 209 19.33 3.91 11.14
C ALA A 209 19.70 3.15 9.85
N TYR A 210 19.02 3.44 8.76
CA TYR A 210 19.30 2.82 7.46
C TYR A 210 20.41 3.56 6.71
N ALA A 211 21.40 2.84 6.19
CA ALA A 211 22.45 3.36 5.32
C ALA A 211 21.99 3.46 3.85
N GLY A 212 21.02 2.64 3.45
CA GLY A 212 20.52 2.62 2.08
C GLY A 212 19.17 1.91 1.92
N PRO A 213 18.60 1.91 0.70
CA PRO A 213 17.31 1.29 0.44
C PRO A 213 17.33 -0.23 0.63
N GLU A 214 18.49 -0.87 0.53
CA GLU A 214 18.63 -2.32 0.78
C GLU A 214 18.44 -2.66 2.26
N ASP A 215 18.83 -1.78 3.19
CA ASP A 215 18.61 -2.00 4.62
C ASP A 215 17.11 -1.97 4.95
N VAL A 216 16.40 -0.98 4.39
CA VAL A 216 14.92 -0.88 4.52
C VAL A 216 14.25 -2.13 3.95
N TRP A 217 14.71 -2.60 2.79
CA TRP A 217 14.18 -3.81 2.17
C TRP A 217 14.52 -5.07 2.97
N ASN A 218 15.70 -5.14 3.58
CA ASN A 218 16.10 -6.26 4.45
C ASN A 218 15.23 -6.33 5.71
N GLU A 219 14.86 -5.22 6.30
CA GLU A 219 13.91 -5.19 7.42
C GLU A 219 12.53 -5.69 6.97
N HIS A 220 12.02 -5.19 5.83
CA HIS A 220 10.78 -5.71 5.25
C HIS A 220 10.86 -7.22 4.99
N ARG A 221 11.97 -7.70 4.43
CA ARG A 221 12.21 -9.12 4.17
C ARG A 221 12.09 -9.95 5.45
N GLU A 222 12.68 -9.49 6.57
CA GLU A 222 12.55 -10.17 7.85
C GLU A 222 11.11 -10.13 8.39
N ALA A 223 10.36 -9.06 8.15
CA ALA A 223 8.96 -8.98 8.51
C ALA A 223 8.08 -10.02 7.78
N THR A 224 8.53 -10.55 6.65
CA THR A 224 7.81 -11.58 5.89
C THR A 224 8.11 -13.00 6.35
N ARG A 225 9.13 -13.22 7.19
CA ARG A 225 9.57 -14.56 7.63
C ARG A 225 8.41 -15.39 8.18
N GLY A 226 8.24 -16.60 7.62
CA GLY A 226 7.19 -17.53 8.03
C GLY A 226 5.78 -17.15 7.59
N ARG A 227 5.61 -16.08 6.80
CA ARG A 227 4.33 -15.63 6.28
C ARG A 227 4.04 -16.23 4.91
N ASP A 228 2.83 -16.02 4.40
CA ASP A 228 2.40 -16.44 3.05
C ASP A 228 3.26 -15.84 1.93
N LEU A 229 3.81 -14.66 2.16
CA LEU A 229 4.68 -13.93 1.23
C LEU A 229 6.18 -14.00 1.65
N ASP A 230 6.61 -15.00 2.38
CA ASP A 230 8.00 -15.13 2.85
C ASP A 230 9.01 -14.95 1.70
N ILE A 231 9.83 -13.90 1.79
CA ILE A 231 10.86 -13.54 0.81
C ILE A 231 12.29 -13.61 1.40
N THR A 232 12.46 -14.35 2.47
CA THR A 232 13.75 -14.47 3.16
C THR A 232 14.87 -15.09 2.30
N GLY A 233 14.52 -15.79 1.21
CA GLY A 233 15.45 -16.31 0.21
C GLY A 233 15.91 -15.29 -0.84
N LEU A 234 15.29 -14.09 -0.89
CA LEU A 234 15.64 -13.07 -1.86
C LEU A 234 16.68 -12.09 -1.32
N SER A 235 17.49 -11.54 -2.22
CA SER A 235 18.40 -10.42 -1.95
C SER A 235 18.49 -9.52 -3.18
N TYR A 236 19.00 -8.30 -3.04
CA TYR A 236 19.29 -7.44 -4.18
C TYR A 236 20.21 -8.13 -5.17
N ALA A 237 21.29 -8.74 -4.71
CA ALA A 237 22.23 -9.49 -5.54
C ALA A 237 21.56 -10.62 -6.33
N LEU A 238 20.63 -11.37 -5.71
CA LEU A 238 19.88 -12.42 -6.39
C LEU A 238 18.96 -11.84 -7.46
N LEU A 239 18.22 -10.78 -7.13
CA LEU A 239 17.33 -10.12 -8.10
C LEU A 239 18.11 -9.49 -9.26
N ASP A 240 19.33 -9.00 -9.00
CA ASP A 240 20.21 -8.44 -10.02
C ASP A 240 20.78 -9.51 -10.96
N THR A 241 21.07 -10.71 -10.46
CA THR A 241 21.68 -11.80 -11.24
C THR A 241 20.67 -12.71 -11.92
N ARG A 242 19.54 -13.00 -11.25
CA ARG A 242 18.50 -13.93 -11.74
C ARG A 242 17.28 -13.22 -12.32
N GLY A 243 17.22 -11.90 -12.21
CA GLY A 243 16.04 -11.12 -12.59
C GLY A 243 14.91 -11.23 -11.58
N PRO A 244 13.73 -10.68 -11.92
CA PRO A 244 12.57 -10.61 -11.04
C PRO A 244 12.10 -11.98 -10.56
N GLN A 245 11.76 -12.09 -9.26
CA GLN A 245 11.30 -13.32 -8.61
C GLN A 245 9.91 -13.15 -8.01
N GLN A 246 9.09 -14.19 -8.07
CA GLN A 246 7.78 -14.21 -7.42
C GLN A 246 7.89 -14.68 -5.97
N TRP A 247 7.08 -14.08 -5.09
CA TRP A 247 6.96 -14.60 -3.72
C TRP A 247 5.88 -15.72 -3.63
N PRO A 248 5.94 -16.63 -2.64
CA PRO A 248 7.03 -16.79 -1.67
C PRO A 248 8.33 -17.31 -2.31
N CYS A 249 9.46 -16.93 -1.68
CA CYS A 249 10.78 -17.46 -1.94
C CYS A 249 11.51 -17.51 -0.60
N ARG A 250 11.44 -18.64 0.07
CA ARG A 250 11.97 -18.82 1.43
C ARG A 250 13.48 -19.02 1.40
N ALA A 251 14.12 -18.80 2.52
CA ALA A 251 15.54 -19.15 2.68
C ALA A 251 15.77 -20.63 2.31
N GLY A 252 16.66 -20.86 1.34
CA GLY A 252 16.95 -22.18 0.80
C GLY A 252 16.17 -22.58 -0.46
N ASP A 253 15.14 -21.83 -0.83
CA ASP A 253 14.42 -22.07 -2.09
C ASP A 253 15.32 -21.74 -3.29
N ALA A 254 15.28 -22.58 -4.33
CA ALA A 254 16.08 -22.35 -5.55
C ALA A 254 15.55 -21.17 -6.38
N ALA A 255 14.24 -20.88 -6.31
CA ALA A 255 13.55 -19.79 -7.00
C ALA A 255 12.21 -19.49 -6.30
N GLY A 256 11.63 -18.33 -6.62
CA GLY A 256 10.30 -17.98 -6.14
C GLY A 256 9.18 -18.86 -6.70
N ALA A 257 8.11 -19.01 -5.94
CA ALA A 257 6.95 -19.83 -6.32
C ALA A 257 6.15 -19.17 -7.45
N THR A 258 6.17 -19.77 -8.61
CA THR A 258 5.46 -19.27 -9.80
C THR A 258 3.93 -19.38 -9.64
N ARG A 259 3.45 -20.25 -8.75
CA ARG A 259 2.03 -20.50 -8.54
C ARG A 259 1.72 -20.73 -7.07
N LEU A 260 0.67 -20.06 -6.59
CA LEU A 260 0.10 -20.29 -5.26
C LEU A 260 -1.01 -21.34 -5.34
N TYR A 261 -1.18 -22.06 -4.24
CA TYR A 261 -2.31 -22.99 -4.02
C TYR A 261 -2.43 -24.12 -5.05
N ALA A 262 -1.32 -24.49 -5.73
CA ALA A 262 -1.31 -25.62 -6.66
C ALA A 262 -1.56 -26.97 -5.94
N ASP A 263 -1.18 -27.03 -4.68
CA ASP A 263 -1.41 -28.16 -3.76
C ASP A 263 -2.80 -28.15 -3.10
N GLY A 264 -3.62 -27.13 -3.36
CA GLY A 264 -4.92 -26.92 -2.73
C GLY A 264 -4.88 -26.49 -1.27
N VAL A 265 -3.70 -26.13 -0.75
CA VAL A 265 -3.53 -25.64 0.63
C VAL A 265 -3.57 -24.13 0.66
N PHE A 266 -4.44 -23.57 1.52
CA PHE A 266 -4.65 -22.13 1.67
C PHE A 266 -4.15 -21.65 3.03
N PRO A 267 -3.73 -20.38 3.18
CA PRO A 267 -3.20 -19.81 4.43
C PRO A 267 -4.34 -19.51 5.42
N THR A 268 -5.08 -20.53 5.78
CA THR A 268 -6.15 -20.49 6.78
C THR A 268 -5.85 -21.52 7.89
N PRO A 269 -6.40 -21.40 9.09
CA PRO A 269 -6.17 -22.36 10.15
C PRO A 269 -6.56 -23.81 9.77
N SER A 270 -7.50 -23.98 8.84
CA SER A 270 -7.93 -25.29 8.35
C SER A 270 -7.18 -25.79 7.12
N GLY A 271 -6.30 -24.98 6.53
CA GLY A 271 -5.67 -25.24 5.23
C GLY A 271 -6.63 -25.20 4.04
N ARG A 272 -7.90 -24.90 4.25
CA ARG A 272 -8.93 -24.87 3.21
C ARG A 272 -9.32 -23.44 2.87
N ALA A 273 -9.68 -23.20 1.61
CA ALA A 273 -10.32 -21.97 1.19
C ALA A 273 -11.66 -21.77 1.91
N ARG A 274 -12.07 -20.51 2.06
CA ARG A 274 -13.34 -20.14 2.67
C ARG A 274 -14.24 -19.46 1.65
N PHE A 275 -15.50 -19.88 1.59
CA PHE A 275 -16.54 -19.13 0.91
C PHE A 275 -17.08 -18.05 1.84
N HIS A 276 -17.21 -16.86 1.32
CA HIS A 276 -17.80 -15.72 2.03
C HIS A 276 -19.14 -15.37 1.38
N ALA A 277 -20.19 -15.28 2.18
CA ALA A 277 -21.47 -14.79 1.69
C ALA A 277 -21.30 -13.38 1.09
N ALA A 278 -21.73 -13.23 -0.15
CA ALA A 278 -21.63 -11.99 -0.92
C ALA A 278 -23.03 -11.64 -1.46
N PRO A 279 -23.98 -11.23 -0.60
CA PRO A 279 -25.32 -10.88 -1.04
C PRO A 279 -25.28 -9.67 -1.98
N TYR A 280 -26.16 -9.67 -2.96
CA TYR A 280 -26.31 -8.52 -3.84
C TYR A 280 -26.77 -7.30 -3.06
N ALA A 281 -26.07 -6.19 -3.26
CA ALA A 281 -26.50 -4.87 -2.79
C ALA A 281 -26.70 -3.95 -4.01
N ALA A 282 -27.86 -3.33 -4.09
CA ALA A 282 -28.13 -2.33 -5.12
C ALA A 282 -27.21 -1.11 -4.92
N PRO A 283 -26.87 -0.36 -5.99
CA PRO A 283 -26.18 0.92 -5.84
C PRO A 283 -26.92 1.84 -4.88
N ALA A 284 -26.16 2.63 -4.10
CA ALA A 284 -26.72 3.58 -3.15
C ALA A 284 -27.61 4.62 -3.86
N GLU A 285 -27.16 5.11 -5.00
CA GLU A 285 -27.95 5.99 -5.86
C GLU A 285 -28.77 5.13 -6.83
N ARG A 286 -30.09 5.26 -6.73
CA ARG A 286 -31.05 4.60 -7.62
C ARG A 286 -31.50 5.58 -8.70
N VAL A 287 -31.72 5.06 -9.91
CA VAL A 287 -32.41 5.84 -10.94
C VAL A 287 -33.84 6.12 -10.51
N ASP A 288 -34.34 7.31 -10.81
CA ASP A 288 -35.72 7.77 -10.54
C ASP A 288 -36.28 8.53 -11.75
N ALA A 289 -37.49 9.06 -11.63
CA ALA A 289 -38.12 9.80 -12.71
C ALA A 289 -37.38 11.11 -13.09
N ARG A 290 -36.62 11.70 -12.16
CA ARG A 290 -35.81 12.90 -12.41
C ARG A 290 -34.46 12.55 -12.99
N HIS A 291 -33.89 11.41 -12.60
CA HIS A 291 -32.58 10.92 -13.00
C HIS A 291 -32.71 9.50 -13.57
N PRO A 292 -33.31 9.34 -14.75
CA PRO A 292 -33.61 8.00 -15.31
C PRO A 292 -32.37 7.28 -15.87
N LEU A 293 -31.25 7.98 -16.02
CA LEU A 293 -30.03 7.44 -16.59
C LEU A 293 -28.99 7.20 -15.48
N ARG A 294 -28.21 6.14 -15.62
CA ARG A 294 -27.03 5.91 -14.79
C ARG A 294 -25.79 6.53 -15.45
N LEU A 295 -25.12 7.40 -14.71
CA LEU A 295 -23.80 7.85 -15.11
C LEU A 295 -22.80 6.70 -14.86
N THR A 296 -22.10 6.27 -15.89
CA THR A 296 -20.98 5.34 -15.81
C THR A 296 -19.73 6.05 -16.27
N THR A 297 -18.65 5.83 -15.54
CA THR A 297 -17.32 6.25 -15.98
C THR A 297 -16.64 5.11 -16.72
N GLY A 298 -15.86 5.45 -17.72
CA GLY A 298 -15.09 4.50 -18.51
C GLY A 298 -13.70 5.04 -18.76
N ARG A 299 -12.76 4.15 -19.01
CA ARG A 299 -11.40 4.52 -19.35
C ARG A 299 -11.30 4.79 -20.86
N LEU A 300 -10.81 5.96 -21.19
CA LEU A 300 -10.40 6.26 -22.56
C LEU A 300 -8.91 5.90 -22.74
N ARG A 301 -8.51 5.71 -23.99
CA ARG A 301 -7.10 5.56 -24.36
C ARG A 301 -6.32 6.80 -23.86
N ASP A 302 -5.14 6.54 -23.32
CA ASP A 302 -4.21 7.57 -22.82
C ASP A 302 -4.75 8.42 -21.64
N GLN A 303 -5.90 8.06 -21.09
CA GLN A 303 -6.48 8.66 -19.89
C GLN A 303 -6.39 7.69 -18.70
N TRP A 304 -5.71 8.08 -17.62
CA TRP A 304 -5.54 7.22 -16.46
C TRP A 304 -6.08 7.84 -15.18
N HIS A 305 -5.50 8.89 -14.74
CA HIS A 305 -5.91 9.71 -13.59
C HIS A 305 -6.16 11.14 -14.06
N GLY A 306 -6.77 11.95 -13.22
CA GLY A 306 -6.97 13.35 -13.54
C GLY A 306 -5.65 14.13 -13.55
#